data_15ae03358c4138939e9838aa3cc192a9
#
_entry.id   15ae03358c4138939e9838aa3cc192a9
#
_cell.length_a   1.000
_cell.length_b   1.000
_cell.length_c   1.000
_cell.angle_alpha   90.00
_cell.angle_beta   90.00
_cell.angle_gamma   90.00
#
_symmetry.space_group_name_H-M   'P 1'
#
loop_
_entity.id
_entity.type
_entity.pdbx_description
1 polymer ?
#
loop_
_entity_poly.entity_id
_entity_poly.type
_entity_poly.pdbx_seq_one_letter_code
_entity_poly.pdbx_strand_id
1 'polypeptide(L)'
;MRRPKPVSRSSTKSLAKQVAKRGIRVNAVAPGPYWTVLQSSGGQPDEKVKQFGKDTPMGRRGQPVEIAPLYVTLASDACSYTSGQVWCSDGGDGVV
;
A
#
# COMPACT_ATOMS: atom_id res chain seq x y z
N MET A 1 10.77 2.63 -6.16
CA MET A 1 9.59 2.68 -5.26
C MET A 1 9.33 4.10 -4.80
N ARG A 2 8.11 4.54 -4.85
CA ARG A 2 7.76 5.89 -4.43
C ARG A 2 7.14 5.91 -3.05
N ARG A 3 7.47 6.96 -2.30
CA ARG A 3 6.76 7.24 -1.04
C ARG A 3 5.32 7.64 -1.34
N PRO A 4 4.39 7.42 -0.40
CA PRO A 4 3.06 7.98 -0.52
C PRO A 4 3.14 9.50 -0.69
N LYS A 5 2.32 10.04 -1.56
CA LYS A 5 2.31 11.49 -1.79
C LYS A 5 1.87 12.21 -0.52
N PRO A 6 2.47 13.39 -0.20
CA PRO A 6 2.07 14.15 0.98
C PRO A 6 0.58 14.43 1.06
N VAL A 7 -0.07 14.67 -0.08
CA VAL A 7 -1.51 14.92 -0.14
C VAL A 7 -2.29 13.71 0.38
N SER A 8 -1.90 12.48 -0.03
CA SER A 8 -2.59 11.27 0.42
C SER A 8 -2.43 11.05 1.91
N ARG A 9 -1.23 11.31 2.45
CA ARG A 9 -0.99 11.22 3.88
C ARG A 9 -1.82 12.23 4.65
N SER A 10 -1.82 13.48 4.18
CA SER A 10 -2.56 14.55 4.82
C SER A 10 -4.05 14.28 4.83
N SER A 11 -4.59 13.80 3.70
CA SER A 11 -5.99 13.45 3.59
C SER A 11 -6.38 12.34 4.56
N THR A 12 -5.57 11.30 4.67
CA THR A 12 -5.81 10.19 5.59
C THR A 12 -5.86 10.68 7.03
N LYS A 13 -4.87 11.47 7.43
CA LYS A 13 -4.79 12.00 8.80
C LYS A 13 -5.92 12.96 9.10
N SER A 14 -6.23 13.86 8.20
CA SER A 14 -7.30 14.84 8.39
C SER A 14 -8.65 14.16 8.52
N LEU A 15 -8.95 13.23 7.63
CA LEU A 15 -10.21 12.50 7.68
C LEU A 15 -10.31 11.65 8.95
N ALA A 16 -9.23 11.00 9.33
CA ALA A 16 -9.19 10.20 10.55
C ALA A 16 -9.54 11.03 11.79
N LYS A 17 -8.98 12.23 11.86
CA LYS A 17 -9.27 13.15 12.98
C LYS A 17 -10.72 13.60 12.98
N GLN A 18 -11.30 13.87 11.81
CA GLN A 18 -12.67 14.35 11.70
C GLN A 18 -13.70 13.32 12.14
N VAL A 19 -13.45 12.04 11.91
CA VAL A 19 -14.41 10.98 12.17
C VAL A 19 -14.08 10.13 13.39
N ALA A 20 -12.98 10.44 14.09
CA ALA A 20 -12.54 9.64 15.24
C ALA A 20 -13.59 9.57 16.35
N LYS A 21 -14.27 10.67 16.63
CA LYS A 21 -15.32 10.72 17.67
C LYS A 21 -16.52 9.86 17.32
N ARG A 22 -16.71 9.57 16.04
CA ARG A 22 -17.80 8.72 15.56
C ARG A 22 -17.44 7.23 15.63
N GLY A 23 -16.24 6.89 16.11
CA GLY A 23 -15.79 5.52 16.16
C GLY A 23 -15.35 4.95 14.80
N ILE A 24 -15.04 5.82 13.85
CA ILE A 24 -14.63 5.40 12.51
C ILE A 24 -13.11 5.54 12.38
N ARG A 25 -12.47 4.48 11.93
CA ARG A 25 -11.03 4.48 11.67
C ARG A 25 -10.77 4.68 10.17
N VAL A 26 -9.75 5.46 9.85
CA VAL A 26 -9.35 5.72 8.46
C VAL A 26 -7.86 5.47 8.36
N ASN A 27 -7.49 4.50 7.53
CA ASN A 27 -6.11 4.16 7.27
C ASN A 27 -5.91 4.01 5.77
N ALA A 28 -4.67 4.00 5.32
CA ALA A 28 -4.33 3.83 3.93
C ALA A 28 -3.25 2.77 3.78
N VAL A 29 -3.19 2.17 2.60
CA VAL A 29 -2.14 1.22 2.23
C VAL A 29 -1.39 1.80 1.04
N ALA A 30 -0.06 1.78 1.12
CA ALA A 30 0.81 2.22 0.04
C ALA A 30 1.56 1.01 -0.51
N PRO A 31 1.05 0.39 -1.58
CA PRO A 31 1.73 -0.77 -2.18
C PRO A 31 2.93 -0.32 -3.00
N GLY A 32 3.98 -1.14 -2.99
CA GLY A 32 5.07 -1.04 -3.93
C GLY A 32 4.76 -1.77 -5.22
N PRO A 33 5.79 -2.27 -5.91
CA PRO A 33 5.59 -3.00 -7.15
C PRO A 33 4.88 -4.33 -6.90
N TYR A 34 3.68 -4.48 -7.43
CA TYR A 34 2.89 -5.70 -7.35
C TYR A 34 2.55 -6.20 -8.74
N TRP A 35 2.54 -7.52 -8.90
CA TRP A 35 2.12 -8.13 -10.15
C TRP A 35 0.60 -8.10 -10.22
N THR A 36 0.07 -7.48 -11.27
CA THR A 36 -1.37 -7.44 -11.54
C THR A 36 -1.62 -7.67 -13.01
N VAL A 37 -2.84 -7.97 -13.37
CA VAL A 37 -3.22 -8.13 -14.78
C VAL A 37 -2.94 -6.86 -15.57
N LEU A 38 -3.07 -5.68 -14.95
CA LEU A 38 -2.77 -4.42 -15.61
C LEU A 38 -1.31 -4.30 -16.03
N GLN A 39 -0.40 -4.90 -15.29
CA GLN A 39 1.03 -4.86 -15.65
C GLN A 39 1.30 -5.65 -16.93
N SER A 40 0.67 -6.81 -17.10
CA SER A 40 0.90 -7.66 -18.26
C SER A 40 0.08 -7.27 -19.47
N SER A 41 -1.08 -6.62 -19.29
CA SER A 41 -1.98 -6.25 -20.38
C SER A 41 -2.07 -4.75 -20.63
N GLY A 42 -1.37 -3.94 -19.87
CA GLY A 42 -1.45 -2.48 -19.92
C GLY A 42 -0.52 -1.80 -20.92
N GLY A 43 0.01 -2.51 -21.91
CA GLY A 43 0.87 -1.93 -22.93
C GLY A 43 2.33 -1.76 -22.53
N GLN A 44 2.75 -2.29 -21.40
CA GLN A 44 4.13 -2.27 -20.99
C GLN A 44 4.96 -3.24 -21.81
N PRO A 45 6.21 -2.89 -22.23
CA PRO A 45 7.09 -3.85 -22.89
C PRO A 45 7.35 -5.07 -21.99
N ASP A 46 7.43 -6.25 -22.61
CA ASP A 46 7.68 -7.49 -21.87
C ASP A 46 8.90 -7.42 -20.97
N GLU A 47 9.96 -6.76 -21.43
CA GLU A 47 11.18 -6.60 -20.65
C GLU A 47 10.93 -5.80 -19.37
N LYS A 48 10.15 -4.72 -19.46
CA LYS A 48 9.79 -3.93 -18.29
C LYS A 48 8.92 -4.71 -17.32
N VAL A 49 8.00 -5.52 -17.84
CA VAL A 49 7.18 -6.39 -17.00
C VAL A 49 8.04 -7.39 -16.25
N LYS A 50 9.02 -8.00 -16.94
CA LYS A 50 9.93 -8.95 -16.32
C LYS A 50 10.84 -8.33 -15.27
N GLN A 51 11.25 -7.06 -15.47
CA GLN A 51 12.12 -6.36 -14.54
C GLN A 51 11.35 -5.70 -13.38
N PHE A 52 10.05 -5.60 -13.51
CA PHE A 52 9.22 -4.88 -12.54
C PHE A 52 9.38 -5.44 -11.12
N GLY A 53 9.81 -4.61 -10.20
CA GLY A 53 10.00 -4.99 -8.81
C GLY A 53 11.34 -5.62 -8.47
N LYS A 54 12.18 -5.92 -9.45
CA LYS A 54 13.49 -6.55 -9.20
C LYS A 54 14.48 -5.63 -8.50
N ASP A 55 14.25 -4.33 -8.54
CA ASP A 55 15.09 -3.34 -7.87
C ASP A 55 14.70 -3.08 -6.42
N THR A 56 13.68 -3.76 -5.92
CA THR A 56 13.35 -3.69 -4.49
C THR A 56 14.37 -4.47 -3.68
N PRO A 57 14.54 -4.16 -2.36
CA PRO A 57 15.41 -4.95 -1.50
C PRO A 57 15.11 -6.45 -1.49
N MET A 58 13.83 -6.83 -1.61
CA MET A 58 13.47 -8.25 -1.71
C MET A 58 13.72 -8.85 -3.08
N GLY A 59 14.02 -8.02 -4.07
CA GLY A 59 14.40 -8.47 -5.41
C GLY A 59 13.26 -9.03 -6.25
N ARG A 60 12.01 -8.77 -5.85
CA ARG A 60 10.84 -9.25 -6.57
C ARG A 60 9.66 -8.34 -6.35
N ARG A 61 8.69 -8.43 -7.25
CA ARG A 61 7.38 -7.79 -7.06
C ARG A 61 6.52 -8.62 -6.11
N GLY A 62 5.56 -7.98 -5.49
CA GLY A 62 4.60 -8.69 -4.64
C GLY A 62 3.48 -9.32 -5.46
N GLN A 63 2.80 -10.28 -4.87
CA GLN A 63 1.62 -10.91 -5.44
C GLN A 63 0.37 -10.37 -4.74
N PRO A 64 -0.79 -10.34 -5.40
CA PRO A 64 -2.01 -9.82 -4.76
C PRO A 64 -2.33 -10.48 -3.41
N VAL A 65 -2.08 -11.76 -3.28
CA VAL A 65 -2.32 -12.50 -2.04
C VAL A 65 -1.43 -12.00 -0.89
N GLU A 66 -0.36 -11.30 -1.20
CA GLU A 66 0.56 -10.78 -0.18
C GLU A 66 0.12 -9.42 0.37
N ILE A 67 -0.69 -8.67 -0.37
CA ILE A 67 -1.19 -7.39 0.12
C ILE A 67 -2.61 -7.50 0.71
N ALA A 68 -3.39 -8.46 0.27
CA ALA A 68 -4.76 -8.61 0.75
C ALA A 68 -4.86 -8.75 2.27
N PRO A 69 -4.00 -9.54 2.95
CA PRO A 69 -4.04 -9.64 4.41
C PRO A 69 -3.83 -8.31 5.12
N LEU A 70 -3.09 -7.38 4.52
CA LEU A 70 -2.85 -6.07 5.11
C LEU A 70 -4.15 -5.28 5.21
N TYR A 71 -4.97 -5.30 4.18
CA TYR A 71 -6.27 -4.65 4.20
C TYR A 71 -7.20 -5.29 5.24
N VAL A 72 -7.21 -6.61 5.28
CA VAL A 72 -8.03 -7.35 6.24
C VAL A 72 -7.62 -7.01 7.68
N THR A 73 -6.32 -6.97 7.94
CA THR A 73 -5.80 -6.65 9.28
C THR A 73 -6.18 -5.24 9.69
N LEU A 74 -6.02 -4.27 8.80
CA LEU A 74 -6.37 -2.89 9.10
C LEU A 74 -7.87 -2.71 9.35
N ALA A 75 -8.70 -3.50 8.67
CA ALA A 75 -10.15 -3.43 8.84
C ALA A 75 -10.65 -4.20 10.06
N SER A 76 -9.82 -5.05 10.64
CA SER A 76 -10.22 -5.92 11.74
C SER A 76 -10.14 -5.24 13.10
N ASP A 77 -10.78 -5.85 14.09
CA ASP A 77 -10.72 -5.39 15.48
C ASP A 77 -9.31 -5.51 16.09
N ALA A 78 -8.44 -6.31 15.47
CA ALA A 78 -7.04 -6.39 15.89
C ALA A 78 -6.33 -5.05 15.78
N CYS A 79 -6.81 -4.17 14.89
CA CYS A 79 -6.26 -2.82 14.72
C CYS A 79 -7.23 -1.75 15.23
N SER A 80 -7.99 -2.03 16.27
CA SER A 80 -9.05 -1.14 16.76
C SER A 80 -8.55 0.22 17.26
N TYR A 81 -7.26 0.33 17.57
CA TYR A 81 -6.67 1.60 18.02
C TYR A 81 -5.81 2.25 16.95
N THR A 82 -5.82 1.72 15.74
CA THR A 82 -5.00 2.22 14.62
C THR A 82 -5.85 3.09 13.70
N SER A 83 -5.50 4.35 13.57
CA SER A 83 -6.18 5.28 12.68
C SER A 83 -5.21 6.37 12.22
N GLY A 84 -5.44 6.91 11.05
CA GLY A 84 -4.62 7.97 10.49
C GLY A 84 -3.27 7.50 10.00
N GLN A 85 -3.09 6.22 9.79
CA GLN A 85 -1.80 5.63 9.41
C GLN A 85 -1.76 5.24 7.95
N VAL A 86 -0.56 5.27 7.39
CA VAL A 86 -0.28 4.74 6.05
C VAL A 86 0.68 3.58 6.21
N TRP A 87 0.22 2.39 5.84
CA TRP A 87 1.03 1.18 5.93
C TRP A 87 1.57 0.82 4.55
N CYS A 88 2.87 0.57 4.47
CA CYS A 88 3.53 0.25 3.22
C CYS A 88 3.77 -1.24 3.08
N SER A 89 3.63 -1.73 1.85
CA SER A 89 3.96 -3.11 1.48
C SER A 89 4.73 -3.03 0.18
N ASP A 90 6.06 -2.96 0.27
CA ASP A 90 6.90 -2.49 -0.83
C ASP A 90 8.19 -3.30 -1.02
N GLY A 91 8.25 -4.52 -0.49
CA GLY A 91 9.43 -5.35 -0.66
C GLY A 91 10.66 -4.87 0.09
N GLY A 92 10.46 -4.08 1.13
CA GLY A 92 11.56 -3.58 1.96
C GLY A 92 12.14 -2.25 1.52
N ASP A 93 11.53 -1.60 0.55
CA ASP A 93 12.00 -0.31 0.05
C ASP A 93 11.91 0.80 1.11
N GLY A 94 11.05 0.62 2.09
CA GLY A 94 11.13 1.32 3.38
C GLY A 94 11.01 2.81 3.33
N VAL A 95 10.16 3.33 2.55
CA VAL A 95 10.20 4.75 2.21
C VAL A 95 9.15 5.60 2.90
N VAL A 96 8.84 5.27 4.09
CA VAL A 96 7.88 6.09 4.83
C VAL A 96 8.58 7.07 5.74
#